data_417824f1669a99b203138fffa890b6ab
#
_entry.id   417824f1669a99b203138fffa890b6ab
#
_cell.length_a   1.000
_cell.length_b   1.000
_cell.length_c   1.000
_cell.angle_alpha   90.00
_cell.angle_beta   90.00
_cell.angle_gamma   90.00
#
_symmetry.space_group_name_H-M   'P 1'
#
loop_
_entity.id
_entity.type
_entity.pdbx_description
1 polymer ?
#
loop_
_entity_poly.entity_id
_entity_poly.type
_entity_poly.pdbx_seq_one_letter_code
_entity_poly.pdbx_strand_id
1 'polypeptide(L)'
;MWQRHRRTILLILFFGGFLWFAYWFNRLPAPYAAREESPFRPSNTVRDHIPALTDPSFESVVSADQYLTDDGFGIDVAVEGYRRFYPVQVLVWHEAVNDTFRGKPLLVTFCPLCRSGAVYDRRVDGTEMTFGTAEEVWNSNILLYDKKTNSVWSQLDGIARRGASLGKSLAPYPSRWMTWADWKHAYPTGEVLSRNTGFVRDYTLDPYGAYRTNQQVWFLVAKKDDRLATKERVFGVTLGKASAAYPEKAFVTKSILHDVIAGRPVVAWKDEDTGSVSAFARNTAAHVLTFRSEKAGFVDAETESVWTSDGAAIKGPLKGTRLERLTTVPSFWFCWFAAHPDTQLYSR
;
A
#
# COMPACT_ATOMS: atom_id res chain seq x y z
N MET A 1 39.32 4.52 75.01
CA MET A 1 38.24 5.38 74.49
C MET A 1 38.40 5.75 73.01
N TRP A 2 39.58 5.85 72.45
CA TRP A 2 39.88 6.36 71.08
C TRP A 2 39.57 5.37 69.92
N GLN A 3 39.63 4.08 70.12
CA GLN A 3 39.36 3.06 69.08
C GLN A 3 37.86 2.84 68.78
N ARG A 4 36.97 3.19 69.73
CA ARG A 4 35.51 3.04 69.50
C ARG A 4 34.93 4.11 68.50
N HIS A 5 35.50 5.32 68.58
CA HIS A 5 35.04 6.41 67.68
C HIS A 5 35.52 6.24 66.25
N ARG A 6 36.66 5.64 65.97
CA ARG A 6 37.14 5.38 64.59
C ARG A 6 36.26 4.40 63.85
N ARG A 7 35.72 3.37 64.53
CA ARG A 7 34.81 2.41 63.88
C ARG A 7 33.44 3.03 63.56
N THR A 8 32.90 3.92 64.34
CA THR A 8 31.64 4.59 64.13
C THR A 8 31.73 5.62 63.00
N ILE A 9 32.80 6.37 62.89
CA ILE A 9 33.06 7.34 61.81
C ILE A 9 33.24 6.61 60.46
N LEU A 10 33.95 5.48 60.45
CA LEU A 10 34.10 4.68 59.22
C LEU A 10 32.76 4.07 58.72
N LEU A 11 31.88 3.64 59.61
CA LEU A 11 30.57 3.13 59.30
C LEU A 11 29.64 4.24 58.75
N ILE A 12 29.67 5.44 59.33
CA ILE A 12 28.86 6.58 58.84
C ILE A 12 29.34 7.04 57.47
N LEU A 13 30.64 7.06 57.21
CA LEU A 13 31.20 7.41 55.88
C LEU A 13 30.86 6.34 54.82
N PHE A 14 30.84 5.05 55.23
CA PHE A 14 30.50 3.96 54.30
C PHE A 14 29.00 3.94 53.97
N PHE A 15 28.13 4.16 54.96
CA PHE A 15 26.68 4.28 54.74
C PHE A 15 26.31 5.57 53.98
N GLY A 16 26.95 6.70 54.26
CA GLY A 16 26.77 7.96 53.55
C GLY A 16 27.19 7.87 52.08
N GLY A 17 28.32 7.21 51.80
CA GLY A 17 28.81 6.95 50.45
C GLY A 17 27.89 6.01 49.67
N PHE A 18 27.35 4.97 50.31
CA PHE A 18 26.44 4.03 49.70
C PHE A 18 25.07 4.68 49.35
N LEU A 19 24.53 5.51 50.25
CA LEU A 19 23.30 6.26 50.01
C LEU A 19 23.49 7.33 48.93
N TRP A 20 24.66 7.98 48.89
CA TRP A 20 24.99 8.95 47.86
C TRP A 20 25.19 8.28 46.50
N PHE A 21 25.82 7.11 46.42
CA PHE A 21 25.99 6.29 45.24
C PHE A 21 24.65 5.74 44.73
N ALA A 22 23.79 5.25 45.64
CA ALA A 22 22.44 4.78 45.31
C ALA A 22 21.55 5.94 44.81
N TYR A 23 21.66 7.12 45.40
CA TYR A 23 20.95 8.33 44.95
C TYR A 23 21.43 8.79 43.57
N TRP A 24 22.73 8.69 43.30
CA TRP A 24 23.32 9.04 42.00
C TRP A 24 23.04 7.99 40.95
N PHE A 25 23.07 6.71 41.31
CA PHE A 25 22.75 5.61 40.39
C PHE A 25 21.27 5.62 39.94
N ASN A 26 20.35 6.02 40.79
CA ASN A 26 18.94 6.20 40.48
C ASN A 26 18.66 7.47 39.65
N ARG A 27 19.63 8.36 39.52
CA ARG A 27 19.56 9.54 38.65
C ARG A 27 20.33 9.40 37.35
N LEU A 28 21.03 8.31 37.12
CA LEU A 28 21.50 8.00 35.79
C LEU A 28 20.25 7.86 34.91
N PRO A 29 20.17 8.57 33.79
CA PRO A 29 19.06 8.34 32.85
C PRO A 29 19.04 6.84 32.60
N ALA A 30 17.84 6.25 32.66
CA ALA A 30 17.66 4.82 32.43
C ALA A 30 18.49 4.42 31.19
N PRO A 31 19.23 3.28 31.24
CA PRO A 31 20.07 2.86 30.12
C PRO A 31 19.16 2.88 28.90
N TYR A 32 19.53 3.69 27.90
CA TYR A 32 18.85 3.93 26.63
C TYR A 32 17.75 2.90 26.42
N ALA A 33 16.52 3.19 26.87
CA ALA A 33 15.37 2.50 26.34
C ALA A 33 15.53 2.65 24.83
N ALA A 34 15.70 1.55 24.12
CA ALA A 34 16.00 1.55 22.72
C ALA A 34 15.06 2.57 22.07
N ARG A 35 15.60 3.73 21.69
CA ARG A 35 14.80 4.81 21.09
C ARG A 35 14.17 4.13 19.92
N GLU A 36 12.85 3.98 19.94
CA GLU A 36 12.13 3.42 18.81
C GLU A 36 12.62 4.17 17.59
N GLU A 37 13.37 3.50 16.72
CA GLU A 37 14.06 4.17 15.64
C GLU A 37 13.02 4.85 14.78
N SER A 38 13.19 6.14 14.53
CA SER A 38 12.27 6.90 13.67
C SER A 38 12.01 6.10 12.39
N PRO A 39 10.77 5.89 11.98
CA PRO A 39 10.46 5.21 10.72
C PRO A 39 10.80 6.05 9.48
N PHE A 40 11.13 7.34 9.66
CA PHE A 40 11.54 8.24 8.59
C PHE A 40 13.03 8.14 8.33
N ARG A 41 13.41 8.07 7.05
CA ARG A 41 14.80 8.07 6.57
C ARG A 41 14.95 8.96 5.36
N PRO A 42 16.06 9.71 5.23
CA PRO A 42 16.39 10.38 3.97
C PRO A 42 16.46 9.35 2.84
N SER A 43 15.90 9.69 1.67
CA SER A 43 15.96 8.86 0.47
C SER A 43 17.29 8.98 -0.29
N ASN A 44 18.20 9.84 0.20
CA ASN A 44 19.44 10.25 -0.46
C ASN A 44 19.19 11.02 -1.77
N THR A 45 17.99 11.54 -1.96
CA THR A 45 17.62 12.39 -3.08
C THR A 45 17.04 13.71 -2.57
N VAL A 46 16.98 14.72 -3.41
CA VAL A 46 16.25 15.95 -3.10
C VAL A 46 14.79 15.81 -3.51
N ARG A 47 13.94 16.68 -3.00
CA ARG A 47 12.52 16.75 -3.36
C ARG A 47 12.34 16.88 -4.87
N ASP A 48 11.37 16.16 -5.44
CA ASP A 48 11.08 16.08 -6.87
C ASP A 48 12.26 15.61 -7.75
N HIS A 49 13.31 14.98 -7.16
CA HIS A 49 14.35 14.32 -7.94
C HIS A 49 13.76 13.24 -8.86
N ILE A 50 12.77 12.53 -8.37
CA ILE A 50 11.88 11.68 -9.16
C ILE A 50 10.66 12.53 -9.50
N PRO A 51 10.56 13.10 -10.72
CA PRO A 51 9.54 14.08 -11.04
C PRO A 51 8.15 13.44 -11.15
N ALA A 52 7.22 13.84 -10.30
CA ALA A 52 5.82 13.45 -10.45
C ALA A 52 5.22 14.03 -11.74
N LEU A 53 4.39 13.26 -12.44
CA LEU A 53 3.66 13.73 -13.60
C LEU A 53 2.43 14.54 -13.18
N THR A 54 2.13 15.60 -13.93
CA THR A 54 0.92 16.40 -13.78
C THR A 54 0.32 16.63 -15.16
N ASP A 55 -0.98 16.38 -15.29
CA ASP A 55 -1.72 16.43 -16.55
C ASP A 55 -1.00 15.64 -17.66
N PRO A 56 -0.77 14.32 -17.46
CA PRO A 56 0.01 13.51 -18.35
C PRO A 56 -0.71 13.27 -19.68
N SER A 57 0.06 12.98 -20.72
CA SER A 57 -0.49 12.53 -22.01
C SER A 57 -0.80 11.03 -21.97
N PHE A 58 -1.82 10.67 -22.75
CA PHE A 58 -2.25 9.28 -22.96
C PHE A 58 -2.18 8.91 -24.42
N GLU A 59 -2.08 7.64 -24.70
CA GLU A 59 -2.01 7.09 -26.04
C GLU A 59 -2.91 5.86 -26.20
N SER A 60 -3.09 5.40 -27.43
CA SER A 60 -3.91 4.24 -27.72
C SER A 60 -3.22 2.93 -27.31
N VAL A 61 -4.02 1.87 -27.13
CA VAL A 61 -3.52 0.50 -26.93
C VAL A 61 -2.52 0.10 -28.03
N VAL A 62 -2.83 0.41 -29.28
CA VAL A 62 -1.97 0.08 -30.44
C VAL A 62 -0.60 0.75 -30.35
N SER A 63 -0.55 2.02 -29.91
CA SER A 63 0.71 2.75 -29.73
C SER A 63 1.53 2.17 -28.57
N ALA A 64 0.89 1.92 -27.45
CA ALA A 64 1.54 1.38 -26.26
C ALA A 64 2.06 -0.06 -26.45
N ASP A 65 1.39 -0.87 -27.27
CA ASP A 65 1.77 -2.25 -27.60
C ASP A 65 3.10 -2.36 -28.37
N GLN A 66 3.58 -1.24 -28.92
CA GLN A 66 4.88 -1.20 -29.59
C GLN A 66 6.06 -1.30 -28.62
N TYR A 67 5.85 -1.08 -27.31
CA TYR A 67 6.94 -1.04 -26.34
C TYR A 67 6.62 -1.68 -24.98
N LEU A 68 5.35 -1.90 -24.65
CA LEU A 68 4.97 -2.64 -23.45
C LEU A 68 5.07 -4.14 -23.72
N THR A 69 5.64 -4.89 -22.77
CA THR A 69 5.70 -6.35 -22.83
C THR A 69 4.45 -6.98 -22.21
N ASP A 70 4.02 -8.10 -22.73
CA ASP A 70 2.79 -8.79 -22.32
C ASP A 70 2.75 -9.09 -20.80
N ASP A 71 3.89 -9.40 -20.20
CA ASP A 71 4.08 -9.65 -18.77
C ASP A 71 4.28 -8.38 -17.93
N GLY A 72 4.35 -7.22 -18.58
CA GLY A 72 4.44 -5.91 -17.93
C GLY A 72 3.20 -5.62 -17.08
N PHE A 73 3.40 -5.11 -15.87
CA PHE A 73 2.30 -4.76 -14.97
C PHE A 73 1.94 -3.28 -15.07
N GLY A 74 0.68 -2.99 -14.74
CA GLY A 74 0.19 -1.63 -14.60
C GLY A 74 -1.03 -1.54 -13.69
N ILE A 75 -1.44 -0.31 -13.44
CA ILE A 75 -2.62 0.01 -12.63
C ILE A 75 -3.77 0.37 -13.58
N ASP A 76 -4.85 -0.39 -13.52
CA ASP A 76 -6.11 -0.12 -14.21
C ASP A 76 -7.00 0.76 -13.35
N VAL A 77 -7.50 1.83 -13.93
CA VAL A 77 -8.46 2.75 -13.32
C VAL A 77 -9.67 2.92 -14.22
N ALA A 78 -10.85 2.83 -13.61
CA ALA A 78 -12.12 3.00 -14.30
C ALA A 78 -12.87 4.23 -13.79
N VAL A 79 -13.35 5.08 -14.68
CA VAL A 79 -14.26 6.18 -14.38
C VAL A 79 -15.40 6.15 -15.40
N GLU A 80 -16.64 6.01 -14.96
CA GLU A 80 -17.84 6.02 -15.81
C GLU A 80 -17.78 5.05 -17.01
N GLY A 81 -17.14 3.88 -16.81
CA GLY A 81 -16.96 2.86 -17.87
C GLY A 81 -15.74 3.06 -18.76
N TYR A 82 -15.11 4.23 -18.75
CA TYR A 82 -13.84 4.47 -19.45
C TYR A 82 -12.68 3.89 -18.65
N ARG A 83 -11.59 3.50 -19.34
CA ARG A 83 -10.45 2.82 -18.72
C ARG A 83 -9.14 3.51 -19.05
N ARG A 84 -8.27 3.65 -18.05
CA ARG A 84 -6.88 4.07 -18.18
C ARG A 84 -5.95 3.05 -17.56
N PHE A 85 -4.87 2.77 -18.26
CA PHE A 85 -3.77 1.93 -17.78
C PHE A 85 -2.54 2.78 -17.50
N TYR A 86 -1.98 2.59 -16.33
CA TYR A 86 -0.75 3.28 -15.91
C TYR A 86 0.37 2.24 -15.78
N PRO A 87 1.21 2.06 -16.82
CA PRO A 87 2.26 1.05 -16.83
C PRO A 87 3.29 1.29 -15.72
N VAL A 88 3.64 0.25 -14.98
CA VAL A 88 4.73 0.32 -14.00
C VAL A 88 6.04 0.73 -14.66
N GLN A 89 6.26 0.39 -15.92
CA GLN A 89 7.40 0.81 -16.72
C GLN A 89 7.58 2.34 -16.77
N VAL A 90 6.48 3.10 -16.75
CA VAL A 90 6.49 4.56 -16.65
C VAL A 90 6.48 5.01 -15.19
N LEU A 91 5.61 4.40 -14.38
CA LEU A 91 5.45 4.79 -12.97
C LEU A 91 6.73 4.63 -12.15
N VAL A 92 7.60 3.68 -12.46
CA VAL A 92 8.86 3.46 -11.73
C VAL A 92 9.83 4.65 -11.80
N TRP A 93 9.68 5.50 -12.82
CA TRP A 93 10.49 6.69 -13.04
C TRP A 93 9.86 7.99 -12.48
N HIS A 94 8.56 7.92 -12.10
CA HIS A 94 7.79 9.10 -11.72
C HIS A 94 7.10 8.97 -10.36
N GLU A 95 6.81 7.74 -9.90
CA GLU A 95 6.23 7.37 -8.61
C GLU A 95 4.85 7.96 -8.31
N ALA A 96 4.51 9.13 -8.86
CA ALA A 96 3.22 9.79 -8.69
C ALA A 96 2.73 10.43 -9.99
N VAL A 97 1.44 10.30 -10.27
CA VAL A 97 0.75 10.91 -11.41
C VAL A 97 -0.47 11.66 -10.91
N ASN A 98 -0.47 12.98 -11.06
CA ASN A 98 -1.63 13.84 -10.80
C ASN A 98 -2.44 13.92 -12.09
N ASP A 99 -3.49 13.13 -12.17
CA ASP A 99 -4.36 13.05 -13.35
C ASP A 99 -5.75 13.64 -13.07
N THR A 100 -6.44 14.04 -14.15
CA THR A 100 -7.86 14.36 -14.11
C THR A 100 -8.56 13.50 -15.15
N PHE A 101 -9.14 12.38 -14.69
CA PHE A 101 -9.80 11.42 -15.56
C PHE A 101 -11.31 11.60 -15.51
N ARG A 102 -11.91 12.04 -16.63
CA ARG A 102 -13.36 12.31 -16.74
C ARG A 102 -13.87 13.23 -15.62
N GLY A 103 -13.11 14.28 -15.33
CA GLY A 103 -13.44 15.23 -14.25
C GLY A 103 -13.18 14.72 -12.82
N LYS A 104 -12.62 13.52 -12.65
CA LYS A 104 -12.19 13.00 -11.35
C LYS A 104 -10.70 13.33 -11.14
N PRO A 105 -10.35 14.14 -10.15
CA PRO A 105 -8.95 14.39 -9.83
C PRO A 105 -8.38 13.17 -9.08
N LEU A 106 -7.45 12.48 -9.73
CA LEU A 106 -6.85 11.24 -9.23
C LEU A 106 -5.36 11.42 -8.97
N LEU A 107 -4.88 10.78 -7.93
CA LEU A 107 -3.46 10.58 -7.65
C LEU A 107 -3.17 9.08 -7.83
N VAL A 108 -2.50 8.74 -8.92
CA VAL A 108 -2.04 7.37 -9.17
C VAL A 108 -0.60 7.25 -8.70
N THR A 109 -0.31 6.28 -7.83
CA THR A 109 1.00 6.17 -7.19
C THR A 109 1.59 4.78 -7.31
N PHE A 110 2.92 4.73 -7.37
CA PHE A 110 3.67 3.49 -7.35
C PHE A 110 4.93 3.64 -6.49
N CYS A 111 5.14 2.73 -5.55
CA CYS A 111 6.37 2.65 -4.76
C CYS A 111 7.21 1.44 -5.21
N PRO A 112 8.35 1.66 -5.88
CA PRO A 112 9.22 0.56 -6.32
C PRO A 112 9.81 -0.24 -5.16
N LEU A 113 10.08 0.43 -4.03
CA LEU A 113 10.65 -0.19 -2.84
C LEU A 113 9.68 -1.19 -2.18
N CYS A 114 8.39 -0.87 -2.16
CA CYS A 114 7.34 -1.71 -1.60
C CYS A 114 6.64 -2.58 -2.66
N ARG A 115 6.91 -2.34 -3.94
CA ARG A 115 6.14 -2.89 -5.07
C ARG A 115 4.65 -2.70 -4.87
N SER A 116 4.27 -1.51 -4.40
CA SER A 116 2.89 -1.15 -4.10
C SER A 116 2.39 -0.06 -5.03
N GLY A 117 1.13 -0.16 -5.43
CA GLY A 117 0.44 0.87 -6.18
C GLY A 117 -0.92 1.14 -5.56
N ALA A 118 -1.24 2.39 -5.41
CA ALA A 118 -2.50 2.86 -4.87
C ALA A 118 -3.01 4.07 -5.66
N VAL A 119 -4.32 4.18 -5.72
CA VAL A 119 -4.99 5.31 -6.36
C VAL A 119 -5.86 6.01 -5.33
N TYR A 120 -5.85 7.33 -5.37
CA TYR A 120 -6.61 8.17 -4.44
C TYR A 120 -7.37 9.25 -5.20
N ASP A 121 -8.51 9.68 -4.67
CA ASP A 121 -9.03 11.01 -4.96
C ASP A 121 -8.07 12.04 -4.35
N ARG A 122 -7.52 12.95 -5.18
CA ARG A 122 -6.53 13.92 -4.70
C ARG A 122 -7.12 15.18 -4.08
N ARG A 123 -8.40 15.13 -3.68
CA ARG A 123 -9.03 16.19 -2.88
C ARG A 123 -8.87 15.94 -1.41
N VAL A 124 -8.46 16.99 -0.70
CA VAL A 124 -8.39 17.04 0.77
C VAL A 124 -9.34 18.12 1.23
N ASP A 125 -10.35 17.77 2.04
CA ASP A 125 -11.40 18.69 2.49
C ASP A 125 -12.04 19.48 1.33
N GLY A 126 -12.33 18.79 0.22
CA GLY A 126 -12.93 19.38 -0.97
C GLY A 126 -11.96 20.19 -1.85
N THR A 127 -10.72 20.39 -1.42
CA THR A 127 -9.69 21.09 -2.19
C THR A 127 -8.84 20.11 -2.98
N GLU A 128 -8.73 20.32 -4.28
CA GLU A 128 -7.84 19.57 -5.15
C GLU A 128 -6.38 19.91 -4.85
N MET A 129 -5.56 18.86 -4.66
CA MET A 129 -4.15 18.96 -4.37
C MET A 129 -3.31 18.45 -5.54
N THR A 130 -2.08 18.95 -5.64
CA THR A 130 -1.05 18.42 -6.54
C THR A 130 0.09 17.88 -5.68
N PHE A 131 0.51 16.65 -6.00
CA PHE A 131 1.53 15.94 -5.23
C PHE A 131 2.84 15.86 -5.99
N GLY A 132 3.94 15.96 -5.25
CA GLY A 132 5.29 15.66 -5.69
C GLY A 132 5.92 14.56 -4.84
N THR A 133 7.13 14.14 -5.19
CA THR A 133 7.90 13.14 -4.43
C THR A 133 8.71 13.81 -3.34
N ALA A 134 8.68 13.27 -2.13
CA ALA A 134 9.44 13.79 -1.01
C ALA A 134 10.90 13.28 -1.03
N GLU A 135 11.75 13.96 -0.26
CA GLU A 135 13.16 13.63 -0.05
C GLU A 135 13.39 12.52 0.98
N GLU A 136 12.33 11.86 1.43
CA GLU A 136 12.35 10.89 2.50
C GLU A 136 11.47 9.67 2.18
N VAL A 137 11.75 8.58 2.88
CA VAL A 137 10.91 7.38 2.94
C VAL A 137 10.42 7.15 4.37
N TRP A 138 9.27 6.49 4.51
CA TRP A 138 8.72 6.04 5.77
C TRP A 138 8.61 4.51 5.78
N ASN A 139 9.35 3.84 6.67
CA ASN A 139 9.44 2.37 6.67
C ASN A 139 9.74 1.78 5.29
N SER A 140 10.68 2.39 4.55
CA SER A 140 11.03 2.02 3.18
C SER A 140 9.91 2.22 2.13
N ASN A 141 8.79 2.84 2.49
CA ASN A 141 7.77 3.30 1.55
C ASN A 141 8.05 4.75 1.15
N ILE A 142 7.86 5.09 -0.11
CA ILE A 142 8.02 6.46 -0.57
C ILE A 142 7.01 7.39 0.12
N LEU A 143 7.44 8.61 0.32
CA LEU A 143 6.59 9.69 0.78
C LEU A 143 6.35 10.67 -0.36
N LEU A 144 5.15 11.22 -0.37
CA LEU A 144 4.73 12.30 -1.24
C LEU A 144 4.56 13.58 -0.43
N TYR A 145 4.60 14.72 -1.06
CA TYR A 145 4.19 15.96 -0.41
C TYR A 145 3.14 16.67 -1.26
N ASP A 146 2.18 17.36 -0.65
CA ASP A 146 1.29 18.24 -1.39
C ASP A 146 1.93 19.62 -1.59
N LYS A 147 1.82 20.17 -2.80
CA LYS A 147 2.43 21.45 -3.17
C LYS A 147 1.76 22.66 -2.51
N LYS A 148 0.56 22.50 -1.93
CA LYS A 148 -0.20 23.57 -1.32
C LYS A 148 0.20 23.85 0.12
N THR A 149 0.35 22.76 0.92
CA THR A 149 0.63 22.88 2.37
C THR A 149 2.01 22.35 2.76
N ASN A 150 2.73 21.72 1.84
CA ASN A 150 3.97 21.00 2.10
C ASN A 150 3.80 19.87 3.14
N SER A 151 2.58 19.39 3.37
CA SER A 151 2.36 18.22 4.21
C SER A 151 2.87 16.97 3.53
N VAL A 152 3.40 16.03 4.33
CA VAL A 152 4.03 14.80 3.84
C VAL A 152 3.09 13.62 4.03
N TRP A 153 2.89 12.84 2.98
CA TRP A 153 1.88 11.79 2.88
C TRP A 153 2.52 10.42 2.57
N SER A 154 2.06 9.38 3.23
CA SER A 154 2.46 8.01 2.91
C SER A 154 1.77 7.54 1.63
N GLN A 155 2.54 6.98 0.71
CA GLN A 155 2.02 6.45 -0.56
C GLN A 155 1.11 5.23 -0.34
N LEU A 156 1.44 4.36 0.64
CA LEU A 156 0.79 3.06 0.81
C LEU A 156 -0.64 3.18 1.32
N ASP A 157 -0.89 4.11 2.26
CA ASP A 157 -2.18 4.24 2.95
C ASP A 157 -2.83 5.63 2.79
N GLY A 158 -2.17 6.56 2.08
CA GLY A 158 -2.70 7.89 1.82
C GLY A 158 -2.82 8.79 3.04
N ILE A 159 -2.17 8.46 4.17
CA ILE A 159 -2.26 9.23 5.41
C ILE A 159 -1.16 10.28 5.48
N ALA A 160 -1.52 11.50 5.81
CA ALA A 160 -0.56 12.57 6.09
C ALA A 160 0.21 12.28 7.38
N ARG A 161 1.53 12.17 7.27
CA ARG A 161 2.44 11.83 8.37
C ARG A 161 3.05 13.07 9.03
N ARG A 162 3.09 14.20 8.33
CA ARG A 162 3.60 15.49 8.84
C ARG A 162 2.96 16.68 8.13
N GLY A 163 3.09 17.87 8.73
CA GLY A 163 2.61 19.13 8.19
C GLY A 163 1.20 19.51 8.65
N ALA A 164 0.61 20.51 8.01
CA ALA A 164 -0.71 21.04 8.36
C ALA A 164 -1.85 20.04 8.16
N SER A 165 -1.62 19.02 7.35
CA SER A 165 -2.60 17.95 7.09
C SER A 165 -2.39 16.71 7.96
N LEU A 166 -1.50 16.74 8.97
CA LEU A 166 -1.19 15.58 9.81
C LEU A 166 -2.46 14.83 10.24
N GLY A 167 -2.49 13.50 10.01
CA GLY A 167 -3.58 12.62 10.36
C GLY A 167 -4.76 12.61 9.38
N LYS A 168 -4.82 13.52 8.41
CA LYS A 168 -5.80 13.45 7.31
C LYS A 168 -5.47 12.28 6.38
N SER A 169 -6.46 11.77 5.68
CA SER A 169 -6.30 10.69 4.70
C SER A 169 -6.91 11.06 3.37
N LEU A 170 -6.25 10.66 2.29
CA LEU A 170 -6.81 10.67 0.95
C LEU A 170 -7.86 9.55 0.84
N ALA A 171 -8.96 9.83 0.16
CA ALA A 171 -9.95 8.79 -0.12
C ALA A 171 -9.40 7.81 -1.16
N PRO A 172 -9.31 6.50 -0.86
CA PRO A 172 -8.86 5.52 -1.84
C PRO A 172 -9.84 5.44 -3.01
N TYR A 173 -9.30 5.32 -4.22
CA TYR A 173 -10.07 5.13 -5.43
C TYR A 173 -9.89 3.69 -5.95
N PRO A 174 -10.97 3.01 -6.39
CA PRO A 174 -10.89 1.64 -6.87
C PRO A 174 -9.94 1.50 -8.05
N SER A 175 -8.99 0.59 -7.93
CA SER A 175 -8.02 0.27 -8.98
C SER A 175 -7.74 -1.23 -8.99
N ARG A 176 -7.10 -1.72 -10.06
CA ARG A 176 -6.67 -3.11 -10.19
C ARG A 176 -5.25 -3.17 -10.71
N TRP A 177 -4.54 -4.22 -10.32
CA TRP A 177 -3.26 -4.57 -10.92
C TRP A 177 -3.49 -5.62 -11.98
N MET A 178 -3.01 -5.36 -13.19
CA MET A 178 -3.18 -6.25 -14.34
C MET A 178 -1.88 -6.35 -15.12
N THR A 179 -1.68 -7.44 -15.82
CA THR A 179 -0.66 -7.50 -16.87
C THR A 179 -1.10 -6.69 -18.08
N TRP A 180 -0.15 -6.29 -18.90
CA TRP A 180 -0.47 -5.61 -20.16
C TRP A 180 -1.28 -6.49 -21.09
N ALA A 181 -0.92 -7.79 -21.20
CA ALA A 181 -1.66 -8.74 -22.04
C ALA A 181 -3.14 -8.81 -21.65
N ASP A 182 -3.43 -9.00 -20.36
CA ASP A 182 -4.80 -9.12 -19.87
C ASP A 182 -5.57 -7.81 -20.04
N TRP A 183 -4.91 -6.68 -19.76
CA TRP A 183 -5.57 -5.39 -19.84
C TRP A 183 -5.91 -4.98 -21.29
N LYS A 184 -4.96 -5.13 -22.24
CA LYS A 184 -5.21 -4.78 -23.65
C LYS A 184 -6.27 -5.68 -24.29
N HIS A 185 -6.33 -6.96 -23.86
CA HIS A 185 -7.37 -7.89 -24.30
C HIS A 185 -8.75 -7.48 -23.78
N ALA A 186 -8.86 -7.15 -22.49
CA ALA A 186 -10.12 -6.75 -21.88
C ALA A 186 -10.61 -5.37 -22.31
N TYR A 187 -9.69 -4.44 -22.62
CA TYR A 187 -9.98 -3.03 -22.89
C TYR A 187 -9.24 -2.48 -24.11
N PRO A 188 -9.51 -3.01 -25.32
CA PRO A 188 -8.77 -2.65 -26.54
C PRO A 188 -8.94 -1.17 -26.98
N THR A 189 -9.94 -0.46 -26.44
CA THR A 189 -10.20 0.97 -26.69
C THR A 189 -9.84 1.86 -25.52
N GLY A 190 -9.18 1.33 -24.49
CA GLY A 190 -8.75 2.10 -23.34
C GLY A 190 -7.58 3.04 -23.67
N GLU A 191 -7.29 3.94 -22.73
CA GLU A 191 -6.18 4.89 -22.84
C GLU A 191 -5.02 4.42 -21.95
N VAL A 192 -3.78 4.60 -22.44
CA VAL A 192 -2.55 4.18 -21.73
C VAL A 192 -1.70 5.40 -21.44
N LEU A 193 -1.23 5.53 -20.19
CA LEU A 193 -0.27 6.58 -19.85
C LEU A 193 0.95 6.48 -20.75
N SER A 194 1.19 7.54 -21.52
CA SER A 194 2.27 7.57 -22.51
C SER A 194 3.64 7.71 -21.86
N ARG A 195 4.65 7.08 -22.48
CA ARG A 195 6.06 7.34 -22.15
C ARG A 195 6.54 8.72 -22.61
N ASN A 196 5.74 9.45 -23.41
CA ASN A 196 6.03 10.84 -23.76
C ASN A 196 5.62 11.77 -22.60
N THR A 197 6.43 11.76 -21.55
CA THR A 197 6.15 12.46 -20.29
C THR A 197 6.74 13.87 -20.22
N GLY A 198 7.48 14.30 -21.25
CA GLY A 198 8.27 15.54 -21.23
C GLY A 198 9.61 15.41 -20.51
N PHE A 199 9.92 14.25 -19.91
CA PHE A 199 11.21 13.98 -19.25
C PHE A 199 12.05 13.02 -20.08
N VAL A 200 13.38 13.27 -20.12
CA VAL A 200 14.32 12.36 -20.76
C VAL A 200 14.61 11.20 -19.82
N ARG A 201 14.03 10.04 -20.12
CA ARG A 201 14.18 8.79 -19.37
C ARG A 201 14.29 7.61 -20.34
N ASP A 202 15.08 6.62 -19.98
CA ASP A 202 15.06 5.34 -20.70
C ASP A 202 14.03 4.41 -20.04
N TYR A 203 12.82 4.43 -20.52
CA TYR A 203 11.72 3.60 -19.99
C TYR A 203 11.89 2.10 -20.30
N THR A 204 12.91 1.68 -21.04
CA THR A 204 13.22 0.25 -21.20
C THR A 204 13.98 -0.34 -20.01
N LEU A 205 14.51 0.51 -19.14
CA LEU A 205 15.29 0.12 -17.98
C LEU A 205 14.46 0.26 -16.68
N ASP A 206 14.67 -0.67 -15.75
CA ASP A 206 14.22 -0.53 -14.37
C ASP A 206 15.35 0.14 -13.55
N PRO A 207 15.17 1.40 -13.06
CA PRO A 207 16.20 2.10 -12.31
C PRO A 207 16.52 1.45 -10.95
N TYR A 208 15.66 0.55 -10.47
CA TYR A 208 15.85 -0.19 -9.23
C TYR A 208 16.56 -1.55 -9.44
N GLY A 209 16.82 -1.94 -10.70
CA GLY A 209 17.58 -3.13 -11.06
C GLY A 209 17.07 -4.41 -10.38
N ALA A 210 17.98 -5.14 -9.73
CA ALA A 210 17.67 -6.40 -9.05
C ALA A 210 16.97 -6.22 -7.69
N TYR A 211 16.65 -5.01 -7.24
CA TYR A 211 16.01 -4.79 -5.95
C TYR A 211 14.71 -5.60 -5.79
N ARG A 212 13.93 -5.69 -6.84
CA ARG A 212 12.64 -6.39 -6.85
C ARG A 212 12.77 -7.91 -6.61
N THR A 213 13.86 -8.51 -7.05
CA THR A 213 14.07 -9.97 -7.05
C THR A 213 14.94 -10.48 -5.91
N ASN A 214 15.70 -9.62 -5.23
CA ASN A 214 16.49 -9.98 -4.07
C ASN A 214 15.73 -9.70 -2.75
N GLN A 215 16.20 -10.25 -1.62
CA GLN A 215 15.58 -10.06 -0.31
C GLN A 215 16.07 -8.81 0.45
N GLN A 216 16.99 -8.05 -0.13
CA GLN A 216 17.55 -6.86 0.52
C GLN A 216 16.52 -5.72 0.57
N VAL A 217 16.36 -5.10 1.73
CA VAL A 217 15.59 -3.86 1.92
C VAL A 217 16.56 -2.70 2.09
N TRP A 218 16.43 -1.66 1.26
CA TRP A 218 17.43 -0.58 1.22
C TRP A 218 17.33 0.39 2.39
N PHE A 219 16.16 0.60 2.93
CA PHE A 219 15.95 1.53 4.05
C PHE A 219 15.41 0.81 5.27
N LEU A 220 15.65 1.37 6.45
CA LEU A 220 15.20 0.80 7.69
C LEU A 220 13.67 0.65 7.74
N VAL A 221 13.24 -0.46 8.31
CA VAL A 221 11.85 -0.75 8.65
C VAL A 221 11.78 -0.93 10.16
N ALA A 222 11.01 -0.08 10.84
CA ALA A 222 10.96 -0.03 12.30
C ALA A 222 10.30 -1.29 12.92
N LYS A 223 9.29 -1.84 12.25
CA LYS A 223 8.60 -3.07 12.68
C LYS A 223 8.77 -4.17 11.65
N LYS A 224 9.22 -5.32 12.10
CA LYS A 224 9.45 -6.50 11.26
C LYS A 224 8.55 -7.64 11.71
N ASP A 225 8.22 -8.53 10.78
CA ASP A 225 7.43 -9.72 11.03
C ASP A 225 7.95 -10.85 10.13
N ASP A 226 8.10 -12.03 10.70
CA ASP A 226 8.70 -13.22 10.08
C ASP A 226 7.67 -14.29 9.65
N ARG A 227 6.37 -13.99 9.80
CA ARG A 227 5.30 -14.91 9.34
C ARG A 227 5.37 -15.18 7.84
N LEU A 228 5.92 -14.24 7.06
CA LEU A 228 6.19 -14.41 5.64
C LEU A 228 7.62 -13.96 5.31
N ALA A 229 8.13 -14.40 4.15
CA ALA A 229 9.39 -13.86 3.64
C ALA A 229 9.29 -12.34 3.44
N THR A 230 10.38 -11.62 3.71
CA THR A 230 10.41 -10.14 3.73
C THR A 230 9.75 -9.50 2.51
N LYS A 231 10.06 -9.99 1.31
CA LYS A 231 9.50 -9.51 0.04
C LYS A 231 8.44 -10.45 -0.55
N GLU A 232 7.79 -11.28 0.28
CA GLU A 232 6.61 -12.01 -0.16
C GLU A 232 5.54 -11.02 -0.59
N ARG A 233 4.90 -11.27 -1.73
CA ARG A 233 3.81 -10.43 -2.20
C ARG A 233 2.52 -10.75 -1.47
N VAL A 234 1.86 -9.70 -1.03
CA VAL A 234 0.54 -9.78 -0.39
C VAL A 234 -0.42 -8.79 -1.06
N PHE A 235 -1.70 -9.11 -1.02
CA PHE A 235 -2.78 -8.17 -1.28
C PHE A 235 -3.32 -7.72 0.08
N GLY A 236 -2.97 -6.51 0.46
CA GLY A 236 -3.44 -5.91 1.70
C GLY A 236 -4.85 -5.35 1.52
N VAL A 237 -5.73 -5.64 2.47
CA VAL A 237 -7.11 -5.15 2.49
C VAL A 237 -7.35 -4.37 3.76
N THR A 238 -7.94 -3.19 3.64
CA THR A 238 -8.34 -2.36 4.79
C THR A 238 -9.85 -2.27 4.89
N LEU A 239 -10.33 -2.30 6.14
CA LEU A 239 -11.74 -2.12 6.50
C LEU A 239 -11.82 -1.26 7.77
N GLY A 240 -12.04 0.05 7.60
CA GLY A 240 -11.90 1.00 8.69
C GLY A 240 -10.48 1.01 9.26
N LYS A 241 -10.34 0.70 10.55
CA LYS A 241 -9.03 0.58 11.21
C LYS A 241 -8.43 -0.83 11.15
N ALA A 242 -9.22 -1.82 10.76
CA ALA A 242 -8.77 -3.19 10.63
C ALA A 242 -8.14 -3.45 9.27
N SER A 243 -7.22 -4.41 9.22
CA SER A 243 -6.55 -4.81 7.99
C SER A 243 -6.29 -6.31 7.95
N ALA A 244 -6.25 -6.86 6.74
CA ALA A 244 -5.84 -8.23 6.48
C ALA A 244 -4.87 -8.28 5.30
N ALA A 245 -4.00 -9.27 5.29
CA ALA A 245 -3.06 -9.54 4.22
C ALA A 245 -3.31 -10.93 3.64
N TYR A 246 -3.49 -10.99 2.34
CA TYR A 246 -3.67 -12.23 1.59
C TYR A 246 -2.40 -12.50 0.77
N PRO A 247 -1.59 -13.52 1.14
CA PRO A 247 -0.41 -13.87 0.36
C PRO A 247 -0.79 -14.22 -1.08
N GLU A 248 -0.03 -13.72 -2.06
CA GLU A 248 -0.28 -14.01 -3.48
C GLU A 248 -0.30 -15.52 -3.75
N LYS A 249 0.55 -16.28 -3.07
CA LYS A 249 0.58 -17.75 -3.16
C LYS A 249 -0.72 -18.43 -2.73
N ALA A 250 -1.55 -17.81 -1.90
CA ALA A 250 -2.84 -18.39 -1.52
C ALA A 250 -3.81 -18.47 -2.72
N PHE A 251 -3.61 -17.62 -3.73
CA PHE A 251 -4.40 -17.62 -4.96
C PHE A 251 -3.87 -18.57 -6.05
N VAL A 252 -2.80 -19.32 -5.79
CA VAL A 252 -2.30 -20.33 -6.73
C VAL A 252 -3.19 -21.58 -6.73
N THR A 253 -3.71 -21.93 -5.56
CA THR A 253 -4.54 -23.15 -5.39
C THR A 253 -6.03 -22.86 -5.29
N LYS A 254 -6.41 -21.63 -4.96
CA LYS A 254 -7.80 -21.20 -4.76
C LYS A 254 -7.98 -19.80 -5.36
N SER A 255 -8.87 -19.67 -6.34
CA SER A 255 -9.21 -18.34 -6.87
C SER A 255 -10.09 -17.52 -5.93
N ILE A 256 -10.68 -18.12 -4.90
CA ILE A 256 -11.59 -17.47 -3.94
C ILE A 256 -11.16 -17.78 -2.51
N LEU A 257 -11.01 -16.75 -1.69
CA LEU A 257 -10.67 -16.83 -0.28
C LEU A 257 -11.79 -16.15 0.54
N HIS A 258 -12.47 -16.93 1.38
CA HIS A 258 -13.45 -16.40 2.34
C HIS A 258 -12.76 -16.10 3.66
N ASP A 259 -13.08 -14.96 4.25
CA ASP A 259 -12.50 -14.51 5.50
C ASP A 259 -13.48 -13.67 6.32
N VAL A 260 -13.04 -13.21 7.50
CA VAL A 260 -13.73 -12.27 8.37
C VAL A 260 -12.72 -11.24 8.86
N ILE A 261 -12.93 -9.97 8.53
CA ILE A 261 -12.11 -8.85 9.02
C ILE A 261 -12.93 -8.05 10.02
N ALA A 262 -12.47 -7.96 11.26
CA ALA A 262 -13.15 -7.26 12.35
C ALA A 262 -14.65 -7.65 12.50
N GLY A 263 -14.94 -8.94 12.39
CA GLY A 263 -16.32 -9.46 12.49
C GLY A 263 -17.14 -9.33 11.20
N ARG A 264 -16.64 -8.70 10.17
CA ARG A 264 -17.33 -8.52 8.89
C ARG A 264 -16.92 -9.61 7.89
N PRO A 265 -17.87 -10.37 7.33
CA PRO A 265 -17.60 -11.36 6.30
C PRO A 265 -17.02 -10.71 5.03
N VAL A 266 -15.88 -11.23 4.56
CA VAL A 266 -15.13 -10.73 3.39
C VAL A 266 -14.88 -11.89 2.43
N VAL A 267 -14.81 -11.59 1.16
CA VAL A 267 -14.29 -12.46 0.12
C VAL A 267 -13.19 -11.71 -0.64
N ALA A 268 -12.04 -12.36 -0.83
CA ALA A 268 -11.05 -11.95 -1.80
C ALA A 268 -11.04 -12.96 -2.93
N TRP A 269 -11.07 -12.49 -4.17
CA TRP A 269 -10.99 -13.38 -5.33
C TRP A 269 -9.99 -12.90 -6.37
N LYS A 270 -9.41 -13.87 -7.07
CA LYS A 270 -8.58 -13.63 -8.24
C LYS A 270 -9.43 -13.88 -9.47
N ASP A 271 -9.52 -12.90 -10.32
CA ASP A 271 -10.08 -13.02 -11.66
C ASP A 271 -9.09 -13.84 -12.51
N GLU A 272 -9.55 -14.95 -13.09
CA GLU A 272 -8.68 -15.86 -13.85
C GLU A 272 -8.31 -15.29 -15.21
N ASP A 273 -9.18 -14.44 -15.81
CA ASP A 273 -8.95 -13.83 -17.11
C ASP A 273 -7.96 -12.66 -17.05
N THR A 274 -7.94 -11.95 -15.92
CA THR A 274 -7.15 -10.71 -15.77
C THR A 274 -6.04 -10.82 -14.72
N GLY A 275 -5.97 -11.93 -13.99
CA GLY A 275 -5.03 -12.13 -12.90
C GLY A 275 -5.19 -11.16 -11.71
N SER A 276 -6.16 -10.24 -11.79
CA SER A 276 -6.36 -9.20 -10.79
C SER A 276 -7.02 -9.76 -9.52
N VAL A 277 -6.58 -9.26 -8.35
CA VAL A 277 -7.20 -9.60 -7.07
C VAL A 277 -8.05 -8.44 -6.58
N SER A 278 -9.26 -8.76 -6.16
CA SER A 278 -10.21 -7.80 -5.56
C SER A 278 -10.82 -8.38 -4.29
N ALA A 279 -11.15 -7.53 -3.33
CA ALA A 279 -11.83 -7.94 -2.11
C ALA A 279 -13.15 -7.18 -1.93
N PHE A 280 -14.13 -7.87 -1.35
CA PHE A 280 -15.47 -7.34 -1.15
C PHE A 280 -16.03 -7.77 0.21
N ALA A 281 -16.87 -6.92 0.79
CA ALA A 281 -17.78 -7.37 1.82
C ALA A 281 -18.83 -8.29 1.18
N ARG A 282 -19.00 -9.49 1.74
CA ARG A 282 -19.87 -10.51 1.14
C ARG A 282 -21.24 -10.65 1.81
N ASN A 283 -21.65 -9.64 2.57
CA ASN A 283 -22.97 -9.55 3.14
C ASN A 283 -23.88 -8.68 2.26
N THR A 284 -25.08 -9.15 2.01
CA THR A 284 -26.22 -8.40 1.49
C THR A 284 -27.20 -8.08 2.61
N ALA A 285 -28.32 -7.42 2.30
CA ALA A 285 -29.36 -7.17 3.30
C ALA A 285 -29.96 -8.48 3.88
N ALA A 286 -29.94 -9.58 3.10
CA ALA A 286 -30.61 -10.84 3.47
C ALA A 286 -29.63 -11.99 3.74
N HIS A 287 -28.43 -11.99 3.17
CA HIS A 287 -27.52 -13.13 3.15
C HIS A 287 -26.08 -12.75 3.42
N VAL A 288 -25.34 -13.69 4.00
CA VAL A 288 -23.88 -13.73 3.93
C VAL A 288 -23.52 -14.73 2.84
N LEU A 289 -22.98 -14.21 1.72
CA LEU A 289 -22.78 -15.00 0.52
C LEU A 289 -21.51 -15.85 0.59
N THR A 290 -21.60 -17.07 0.04
CA THR A 290 -20.48 -18.00 -0.15
C THR A 290 -20.27 -18.22 -1.64
N PHE A 291 -19.08 -17.91 -2.14
CA PHE A 291 -18.80 -17.90 -3.57
C PHE A 291 -18.01 -19.12 -4.01
N ARG A 292 -18.26 -19.56 -5.24
CA ARG A 292 -17.45 -20.50 -6.03
C ARG A 292 -17.14 -19.92 -7.40
N SER A 293 -16.03 -20.33 -8.00
CA SER A 293 -15.67 -19.95 -9.36
C SER A 293 -16.31 -20.90 -10.37
N GLU A 294 -16.87 -20.36 -11.43
CA GLU A 294 -17.41 -21.06 -12.58
C GLU A 294 -16.98 -20.37 -13.87
N LYS A 295 -17.14 -21.05 -15.05
CA LYS A 295 -16.81 -20.45 -16.35
C LYS A 295 -17.50 -19.11 -16.63
N ALA A 296 -18.67 -18.88 -16.05
CA ALA A 296 -19.46 -17.68 -16.23
C ALA A 296 -19.07 -16.53 -15.25
N GLY A 297 -18.11 -16.75 -14.35
CA GLY A 297 -17.72 -15.81 -13.30
C GLY A 297 -17.83 -16.43 -11.91
N PHE A 298 -18.16 -15.64 -10.92
CA PHE A 298 -18.35 -16.09 -9.54
C PHE A 298 -19.83 -16.36 -9.27
N VAL A 299 -20.15 -17.44 -8.58
CA VAL A 299 -21.54 -17.83 -8.27
C VAL A 299 -21.70 -17.95 -6.77
N ASP A 300 -22.73 -17.31 -6.19
CA ASP A 300 -23.06 -17.48 -4.79
C ASP A 300 -23.91 -18.75 -4.55
N ALA A 301 -23.64 -19.44 -3.45
CA ALA A 301 -24.34 -20.70 -3.11
C ALA A 301 -25.74 -20.48 -2.57
N GLU A 302 -26.04 -19.29 -2.04
CA GLU A 302 -27.31 -18.99 -1.38
C GLU A 302 -28.44 -18.69 -2.36
N THR A 303 -28.09 -18.11 -3.52
CA THR A 303 -29.11 -17.70 -4.51
C THR A 303 -28.80 -18.14 -5.94
N GLU A 304 -27.65 -18.78 -6.18
CA GLU A 304 -27.16 -19.17 -7.51
C GLU A 304 -27.04 -17.96 -8.46
N SER A 305 -26.87 -16.75 -7.93
CA SER A 305 -26.64 -15.55 -8.75
C SER A 305 -25.20 -15.54 -9.29
N VAL A 306 -25.04 -15.06 -10.51
CA VAL A 306 -23.75 -14.94 -11.19
C VAL A 306 -23.23 -13.52 -11.05
N TRP A 307 -21.95 -13.40 -10.66
CA TRP A 307 -21.27 -12.15 -10.35
C TRP A 307 -20.04 -11.94 -11.23
N THR A 308 -19.79 -10.71 -11.59
CA THR A 308 -18.56 -10.31 -12.29
C THR A 308 -17.41 -10.16 -11.28
N SER A 309 -16.16 -10.12 -11.77
CA SER A 309 -14.98 -9.84 -10.98
C SER A 309 -15.00 -8.44 -10.30
N ASP A 310 -15.86 -7.53 -10.78
CA ASP A 310 -16.11 -6.21 -10.17
C ASP A 310 -17.17 -6.23 -9.06
N GLY A 311 -17.66 -7.42 -8.66
CA GLY A 311 -18.62 -7.57 -7.59
C GLY A 311 -20.06 -7.18 -7.96
N ALA A 312 -20.43 -7.23 -9.24
CA ALA A 312 -21.79 -6.96 -9.71
C ALA A 312 -22.51 -8.26 -10.05
N ALA A 313 -23.72 -8.48 -9.52
CA ALA A 313 -24.59 -9.58 -9.91
C ALA A 313 -25.22 -9.31 -11.28
N ILE A 314 -24.94 -10.17 -12.27
CA ILE A 314 -25.42 -10.03 -13.66
C ILE A 314 -26.54 -10.99 -14.00
N LYS A 315 -26.76 -12.04 -13.21
CA LYS A 315 -27.79 -13.06 -13.42
C LYS A 315 -28.27 -13.60 -12.07
N GLY A 316 -29.49 -14.12 -12.04
CA GLY A 316 -30.08 -14.75 -10.86
C GLY A 316 -30.92 -13.78 -9.99
N PRO A 317 -31.36 -14.24 -8.81
CA PRO A 317 -32.22 -13.45 -7.91
C PRO A 317 -31.61 -12.12 -7.44
N LEU A 318 -30.27 -12.03 -7.34
CA LEU A 318 -29.57 -10.82 -6.91
C LEU A 318 -29.13 -9.93 -8.07
N LYS A 319 -29.57 -10.18 -9.31
CA LYS A 319 -29.21 -9.35 -10.49
C LYS A 319 -29.42 -7.87 -10.20
N GLY A 320 -28.37 -7.07 -10.49
CA GLY A 320 -28.34 -5.61 -10.24
C GLY A 320 -27.76 -5.23 -8.89
N THR A 321 -27.59 -6.19 -7.97
CA THR A 321 -26.88 -5.94 -6.68
C THR A 321 -25.38 -5.78 -6.93
N ARG A 322 -24.74 -4.93 -6.12
CA ARG A 322 -23.27 -4.79 -6.07
C ARG A 322 -22.78 -5.05 -4.66
N LEU A 323 -21.71 -5.82 -4.56
CA LEU A 323 -20.95 -5.95 -3.32
C LEU A 323 -20.18 -4.66 -3.05
N GLU A 324 -20.02 -4.32 -1.77
CA GLU A 324 -19.14 -3.24 -1.35
C GLU A 324 -17.68 -3.66 -1.59
N ARG A 325 -16.99 -2.93 -2.47
CA ARG A 325 -15.58 -3.16 -2.75
C ARG A 325 -14.73 -2.62 -1.63
N LEU A 326 -13.76 -3.41 -1.18
CA LEU A 326 -12.78 -3.02 -0.18
C LEU A 326 -11.50 -2.54 -0.88
N THR A 327 -10.82 -1.58 -0.26
CA THR A 327 -9.51 -1.14 -0.73
C THR A 327 -8.54 -2.30 -0.68
N THR A 328 -7.95 -2.62 -1.84
CA THR A 328 -6.99 -3.71 -2.00
C THR A 328 -5.71 -3.14 -2.58
N VAL A 329 -4.60 -3.28 -1.85
CA VAL A 329 -3.29 -2.74 -2.23
C VAL A 329 -2.29 -3.90 -2.29
N PRO A 330 -1.74 -4.21 -3.48
CA PRO A 330 -0.62 -5.15 -3.56
C PRO A 330 0.64 -4.52 -2.97
N SER A 331 1.42 -5.29 -2.24
CA SER A 331 2.63 -4.81 -1.57
C SER A 331 3.57 -5.97 -1.25
N PHE A 332 4.84 -5.67 -0.97
CA PHE A 332 5.71 -6.59 -0.23
C PHE A 332 5.28 -6.66 1.23
N TRP A 333 5.45 -7.84 1.85
CA TRP A 333 5.05 -8.12 3.22
C TRP A 333 5.64 -7.13 4.23
N PHE A 334 6.95 -6.87 4.16
CA PHE A 334 7.61 -5.98 5.09
C PHE A 334 6.98 -4.58 5.12
N CYS A 335 6.58 -4.08 3.96
CA CYS A 335 6.03 -2.75 3.80
C CYS A 335 4.58 -2.69 4.31
N TRP A 336 3.79 -3.70 3.95
CA TRP A 336 2.42 -3.82 4.44
C TRP A 336 2.37 -3.92 5.97
N PHE A 337 3.18 -4.84 6.55
CA PHE A 337 3.22 -5.03 7.99
C PHE A 337 3.71 -3.79 8.74
N ALA A 338 4.70 -3.07 8.22
CA ALA A 338 5.19 -1.86 8.85
C ALA A 338 4.14 -0.74 8.91
N ALA A 339 3.25 -0.66 7.92
CA ALA A 339 2.12 0.27 7.90
C ALA A 339 0.92 -0.22 8.72
N HIS A 340 0.72 -1.54 8.78
CA HIS A 340 -0.41 -2.20 9.43
C HIS A 340 0.06 -3.32 10.37
N PRO A 341 0.70 -3.00 11.51
CA PRO A 341 1.31 -4.02 12.38
C PRO A 341 0.29 -4.97 13.02
N ASP A 342 -0.96 -4.55 13.16
CA ASP A 342 -2.05 -5.37 13.69
C ASP A 342 -2.80 -6.15 12.58
N THR A 343 -2.20 -6.24 11.39
CA THR A 343 -2.84 -6.91 10.24
C THR A 343 -3.05 -8.40 10.50
N GLN A 344 -4.26 -8.85 10.23
CA GLN A 344 -4.57 -10.28 10.16
C GLN A 344 -3.85 -10.87 8.93
N LEU A 345 -3.22 -12.03 9.10
CA LEU A 345 -2.63 -12.77 7.99
C LEU A 345 -3.55 -13.95 7.63
N TYR A 346 -3.99 -14.00 6.38
CA TYR A 346 -4.74 -15.15 5.87
C TYR A 346 -3.86 -16.40 5.83
N SER A 347 -4.28 -17.46 6.51
CA SER A 347 -3.50 -18.69 6.71
C SER A 347 -4.26 -19.99 6.42
N ARG A 348 -5.44 -19.92 5.73
CA ARG A 348 -6.29 -21.10 5.49
C ARG A 348 -6.03 -21.75 4.14
#